data_9650cb8295b8e26fee952f93d0214863
#
_entry.id   9650cb8295b8e26fee952f93d0214863
#
_cell.length_a   1.000
_cell.length_b   1.000
_cell.length_c   1.000
_cell.angle_alpha   90.00
_cell.angle_beta   90.00
_cell.angle_gamma   90.00
#
_symmetry.space_group_name_H-M   'P 1'
#
loop_
_entity.id
_entity.type
_entity.pdbx_description
1 polymer ?
#
loop_
_entity_poly.entity_id
_entity_poly.type
_entity_poly.pdbx_seq_one_letter_code
_entity_poly.pdbx_strand_id
1 'polypeptide(L)'
;PAPFDGFPDVVDFPRDIQPVLDRHCVECHSFTRREGGVCLSGDLGPMYSHSYYTLFARRQVADGRNGPGNQPPRSIGTSASALMGKLDGSHHGARPDDHERRLVWMWVESGATYAGTYAALRNLEEQKAVRANLVFSGQKPVLERRCAGCHALDAPADAARRPLPFVPDADARRRGAGRPITYHERLVLPDDPLARYSAHLLLNLTRPEHSPLLLGPLAREAGGFGSCGDVFKNTEDPDYQSLLAAVAECKAGADARPRYATPGFRPNRQYLREMKRFGVLPADFDDAAGAVDPFETDQAYWRGLHAGARPD
;
A
#
# COMPACT_ATOMS: atom_id res chain seq x y z
N PRO A 1 -7.88 21.86 22.73
CA PRO A 1 -6.67 21.10 22.97
C PRO A 1 -5.49 21.81 22.30
N ALA A 2 -4.33 21.86 22.96
CA ALA A 2 -3.14 22.38 22.34
C ALA A 2 -2.56 21.35 21.35
N PRO A 3 -1.98 21.78 20.21
CA PRO A 3 -1.24 20.89 19.33
C PRO A 3 -0.10 20.19 20.09
N PHE A 4 0.26 18.98 19.66
CA PHE A 4 1.47 18.33 20.17
C PHE A 4 2.68 18.98 19.48
N ASP A 5 3.49 19.71 20.24
CA ASP A 5 4.68 20.38 19.71
C ASP A 5 5.64 19.34 19.10
N GLY A 6 6.10 19.60 17.89
CA GLY A 6 7.02 18.74 17.15
C GLY A 6 6.40 17.54 16.45
N PHE A 7 5.07 17.36 16.51
CA PHE A 7 4.36 16.30 15.79
C PHE A 7 3.34 16.88 14.80
N PRO A 8 3.03 16.17 13.71
CA PRO A 8 1.99 16.59 12.78
C PRO A 8 0.62 16.50 13.44
N ASP A 9 -0.29 17.43 13.13
CA ASP A 9 -1.69 17.37 13.58
C ASP A 9 -2.42 16.16 12.98
N VAL A 10 -1.98 15.70 11.81
CA VAL A 10 -2.48 14.51 11.11
C VAL A 10 -1.30 13.68 10.65
N VAL A 11 -1.23 12.45 11.10
CA VAL A 11 -0.15 11.53 10.72
C VAL A 11 -0.45 10.91 9.36
N ASP A 12 0.50 11.02 8.46
CA ASP A 12 0.43 10.50 7.08
C ASP A 12 1.52 9.45 6.84
N PHE A 13 1.13 8.25 6.42
CA PHE A 13 2.09 7.16 6.30
C PHE A 13 3.22 7.46 5.31
N PRO A 14 2.95 7.92 4.06
CA PRO A 14 4.02 8.21 3.11
C PRO A 14 5.01 9.27 3.58
N ARG A 15 4.54 10.29 4.31
CA ARG A 15 5.37 11.43 4.74
C ARG A 15 6.02 11.25 6.10
N ASP A 16 5.29 10.64 7.04
CA ASP A 16 5.72 10.61 8.44
C ASP A 16 6.29 9.25 8.82
N ILE A 17 5.72 8.15 8.34
CA ILE A 17 6.08 6.80 8.77
C ILE A 17 7.08 6.14 7.80
N GLN A 18 6.89 6.29 6.49
CA GLN A 18 7.81 5.71 5.52
C GLN A 18 9.26 6.16 5.73
N PRO A 19 9.57 7.44 6.02
CA PRO A 19 10.95 7.84 6.31
C PRO A 19 11.57 7.16 7.53
N VAL A 20 10.79 6.77 8.54
CA VAL A 20 11.28 5.99 9.67
C VAL A 20 11.65 4.57 9.22
N LEU A 21 10.79 3.95 8.40
CA LEU A 21 11.09 2.62 7.83
C LEU A 21 12.32 2.67 6.92
N ASP A 22 12.48 3.73 6.13
CA ASP A 22 13.62 3.88 5.22
C ASP A 22 14.94 3.95 5.98
N ARG A 23 14.98 4.65 7.11
CA ARG A 23 16.19 4.78 7.94
C ARG A 23 16.55 3.52 8.71
N HIS A 24 15.56 2.78 9.21
CA HIS A 24 15.81 1.72 10.20
C HIS A 24 15.51 0.30 9.73
N CYS A 25 14.81 0.13 8.59
CA CYS A 25 14.29 -1.17 8.16
C CYS A 25 14.65 -1.55 6.73
N VAL A 26 14.61 -0.59 5.79
CA VAL A 26 14.69 -0.86 4.35
C VAL A 26 16.06 -1.40 3.94
N GLU A 27 17.14 -1.09 4.67
CA GLU A 27 18.46 -1.67 4.39
C GLU A 27 18.42 -3.20 4.34
N CYS A 28 17.69 -3.84 5.27
CA CYS A 28 17.50 -5.29 5.31
C CYS A 28 16.24 -5.76 4.59
N HIS A 29 15.21 -4.93 4.53
CA HIS A 29 13.89 -5.25 4.01
C HIS A 29 13.57 -4.51 2.71
N SER A 30 14.48 -4.54 1.74
CA SER A 30 14.31 -4.00 0.39
C SER A 30 13.91 -5.09 -0.61
N PHE A 31 13.71 -4.72 -1.89
CA PHE A 31 13.51 -5.70 -2.96
C PHE A 31 14.75 -6.54 -3.25
N THR A 32 15.95 -5.99 -3.01
CA THR A 32 17.21 -6.68 -3.29
C THR A 32 17.65 -7.60 -2.15
N ARG A 33 17.52 -7.16 -0.90
CA ARG A 33 17.98 -7.93 0.27
C ARG A 33 16.88 -8.77 0.92
N ARG A 34 15.68 -8.28 1.00
CA ARG A 34 14.44 -8.97 1.40
C ARG A 34 14.55 -10.00 2.54
N GLU A 35 15.24 -9.66 3.60
CA GLU A 35 15.41 -10.52 4.78
C GLU A 35 14.06 -10.98 5.35
N GLY A 36 13.94 -12.25 5.68
CA GLY A 36 12.68 -12.85 6.12
C GLY A 36 11.56 -12.83 5.09
N GLY A 37 11.88 -12.58 3.80
CA GLY A 37 10.89 -12.43 2.72
C GLY A 37 10.03 -11.18 2.84
N VAL A 38 10.50 -10.15 3.57
CA VAL A 38 9.79 -8.90 3.85
C VAL A 38 10.37 -7.79 2.98
N CYS A 39 9.50 -6.94 2.39
CA CYS A 39 9.88 -5.71 1.72
C CYS A 39 9.12 -4.54 2.35
N LEU A 40 9.86 -3.55 2.84
CA LEU A 40 9.34 -2.32 3.45
C LEU A 40 9.71 -1.08 2.65
N SER A 41 10.07 -1.24 1.36
CA SER A 41 10.29 -0.14 0.45
C SER A 41 9.03 0.69 0.26
N GLY A 42 9.18 2.01 0.14
CA GLY A 42 8.12 2.96 -0.19
C GLY A 42 7.62 2.89 -1.63
N ASP A 43 8.15 1.98 -2.46
CA ASP A 43 7.66 1.76 -3.82
C ASP A 43 6.16 1.50 -3.83
N LEU A 44 5.49 2.08 -4.81
CA LEU A 44 4.03 2.03 -4.90
C LEU A 44 3.57 0.76 -5.62
N GLY A 45 2.65 0.06 -5.00
CA GLY A 45 1.76 -0.87 -5.64
C GLY A 45 0.55 -0.14 -6.27
N PRO A 46 -0.52 -0.85 -6.66
CA PRO A 46 -1.69 -0.24 -7.28
C PRO A 46 -2.39 0.84 -6.47
N MET A 47 -2.43 0.74 -5.14
CA MET A 47 -3.10 1.73 -4.28
C MET A 47 -2.23 2.26 -3.14
N TYR A 48 -1.36 1.42 -2.59
CA TYR A 48 -0.54 1.71 -1.43
C TYR A 48 0.92 1.40 -1.73
N SER A 49 1.84 1.88 -0.86
CA SER A 49 3.22 1.41 -0.90
C SER A 49 3.32 -0.07 -0.50
N HIS A 50 4.36 -0.73 -0.97
CA HIS A 50 4.66 -2.11 -0.58
C HIS A 50 4.89 -2.27 0.93
N SER A 51 5.53 -1.29 1.55
CA SER A 51 5.73 -1.24 3.00
C SER A 51 4.42 -1.26 3.76
N TYR A 52 3.51 -0.35 3.43
CA TYR A 52 2.21 -0.24 4.10
C TYR A 52 1.43 -1.56 3.99
N TYR A 53 1.30 -2.08 2.77
CA TYR A 53 0.58 -3.33 2.56
C TYR A 53 1.26 -4.51 3.29
N THR A 54 2.59 -4.56 3.27
CA THR A 54 3.36 -5.63 3.93
C THR A 54 3.16 -5.62 5.44
N LEU A 55 3.12 -4.46 6.08
CA LEU A 55 2.86 -4.36 7.52
C LEU A 55 1.54 -5.01 7.93
N PHE A 56 0.49 -4.82 7.14
CA PHE A 56 -0.82 -5.46 7.40
C PHE A 56 -0.84 -6.94 6.99
N ALA A 57 -0.35 -7.27 5.81
CA ALA A 57 -0.34 -8.65 5.34
C ALA A 57 0.54 -9.58 6.22
N ARG A 58 1.50 -9.01 6.93
CA ARG A 58 2.37 -9.71 7.89
C ARG A 58 1.94 -9.54 9.34
N ARG A 59 0.74 -8.99 9.59
CA ARG A 59 0.19 -8.77 10.94
C ARG A 59 1.12 -7.97 11.85
N GLN A 60 1.86 -7.04 11.28
CA GLN A 60 2.74 -6.17 12.07
C GLN A 60 1.96 -5.03 12.74
N VAL A 61 0.80 -4.70 12.20
CA VAL A 61 -0.12 -3.67 12.71
C VAL A 61 -1.49 -4.29 12.98
N ALA A 62 -2.00 -4.05 14.17
CA ALA A 62 -3.33 -4.45 14.64
C ALA A 62 -4.19 -3.20 14.84
N ASP A 63 -4.76 -2.67 13.75
CA ASP A 63 -5.48 -1.39 13.75
C ASP A 63 -6.97 -1.46 14.13
N GLY A 64 -7.54 -2.66 14.14
CA GLY A 64 -8.95 -2.88 14.48
C GLY A 64 -9.95 -2.36 13.45
N ARG A 65 -9.53 -1.74 12.35
CA ARG A 65 -10.44 -1.27 11.30
C ARG A 65 -11.16 -2.45 10.66
N ASN A 66 -12.48 -2.30 10.46
CA ASN A 66 -13.35 -3.35 9.91
C ASN A 66 -13.28 -4.70 10.64
N GLY A 67 -12.74 -4.72 11.85
CA GLY A 67 -12.81 -5.87 12.72
C GLY A 67 -14.21 -6.02 13.36
N PRO A 68 -14.53 -7.19 13.91
CA PRO A 68 -15.73 -7.34 14.72
C PRO A 68 -15.68 -6.40 15.93
N GLY A 69 -16.83 -5.88 16.36
CA GLY A 69 -16.94 -5.11 17.59
C GLY A 69 -16.59 -5.95 18.84
N ASN A 70 -16.55 -5.30 19.99
CA ASN A 70 -16.28 -5.96 21.28
C ASN A 70 -14.97 -6.78 21.31
N GLN A 71 -13.89 -6.19 20.81
CA GLN A 71 -12.58 -6.82 20.86
C GLN A 71 -12.10 -6.97 22.33
N PRO A 72 -11.41 -8.06 22.67
CA PRO A 72 -10.75 -8.17 23.97
C PRO A 72 -9.81 -6.98 24.24
N PRO A 73 -9.62 -6.59 25.49
CA PRO A 73 -8.63 -5.56 25.83
C PRO A 73 -7.27 -5.89 25.23
N ARG A 74 -6.57 -4.87 24.71
CA ARG A 74 -5.22 -5.00 24.10
C ARG A 74 -5.14 -5.88 22.85
N SER A 75 -6.24 -6.14 22.17
CA SER A 75 -6.24 -6.92 20.91
C SER A 75 -6.07 -6.05 19.66
N ILE A 76 -6.06 -4.74 19.82
CA ILE A 76 -5.85 -3.73 18.75
C ILE A 76 -4.87 -2.65 19.23
N GLY A 77 -4.46 -1.78 18.30
CA GLY A 77 -3.56 -0.67 18.58
C GLY A 77 -2.13 -1.11 18.86
N THR A 78 -1.37 -0.27 19.51
CA THR A 78 0.07 -0.48 19.76
C THR A 78 0.34 -1.70 20.66
N SER A 79 -0.55 -1.99 21.58
CA SER A 79 -0.40 -3.15 22.48
C SER A 79 -0.51 -4.51 21.78
N ALA A 80 -1.13 -4.56 20.60
CA ALA A 80 -1.25 -5.78 19.79
C ALA A 80 -0.38 -5.75 18.53
N SER A 81 0.20 -4.60 18.18
CA SER A 81 1.00 -4.44 16.97
C SER A 81 2.43 -4.93 17.18
N ALA A 82 2.78 -6.04 16.52
CA ALA A 82 4.11 -6.63 16.59
C ALA A 82 5.23 -5.69 16.13
N LEU A 83 4.90 -4.69 15.30
CA LEU A 83 5.82 -3.64 14.88
C LEU A 83 6.44 -2.92 16.07
N MET A 84 5.66 -2.60 17.09
CA MET A 84 6.15 -1.82 18.24
C MET A 84 7.30 -2.51 18.98
N GLY A 85 7.26 -3.85 19.11
CA GLY A 85 8.34 -4.63 19.71
C GLY A 85 9.58 -4.74 18.84
N LYS A 86 9.56 -4.27 17.60
CA LYS A 86 10.73 -4.26 16.69
C LYS A 86 11.48 -2.92 16.72
N LEU A 87 10.94 -1.92 17.41
CA LEU A 87 11.47 -0.56 17.47
C LEU A 87 12.27 -0.28 18.75
N ASP A 88 12.55 -1.31 19.56
CA ASP A 88 13.25 -1.18 20.85
C ASP A 88 14.74 -1.54 20.78
N GLY A 89 15.23 -1.90 19.59
CA GLY A 89 16.60 -2.34 19.37
C GLY A 89 16.81 -3.86 19.42
N SER A 90 15.83 -4.62 19.86
CA SER A 90 15.93 -6.10 19.92
C SER A 90 15.90 -6.75 18.53
N HIS A 91 15.29 -6.10 17.55
CA HIS A 91 15.22 -6.57 16.17
C HIS A 91 16.42 -6.03 15.37
N HIS A 92 17.52 -6.79 15.34
CA HIS A 92 18.73 -6.47 14.56
C HIS A 92 19.27 -5.04 14.78
N GLY A 93 19.07 -4.50 15.97
CA GLY A 93 19.53 -3.16 16.32
C GLY A 93 18.64 -2.01 15.80
N ALA A 94 17.50 -2.28 15.19
CA ALA A 94 16.57 -1.26 14.73
C ALA A 94 16.03 -0.46 15.93
N ARG A 95 16.52 0.77 16.08
CA ARG A 95 16.22 1.62 17.22
C ARG A 95 15.96 3.06 16.79
N PRO A 96 14.77 3.35 16.30
CA PRO A 96 14.34 4.73 16.10
C PRO A 96 14.47 5.55 17.38
N ASP A 97 14.69 6.85 17.26
CA ASP A 97 14.70 7.72 18.41
C ASP A 97 13.31 7.83 19.09
N ASP A 98 13.23 8.53 20.23
CA ASP A 98 11.98 8.63 20.98
C ASP A 98 10.89 9.38 20.22
N HIS A 99 11.27 10.35 19.39
CA HIS A 99 10.32 11.09 18.53
C HIS A 99 9.76 10.16 17.44
N GLU A 100 10.61 9.46 16.71
CA GLU A 100 10.22 8.50 15.67
C GLU A 100 9.35 7.36 16.22
N ARG A 101 9.72 6.80 17.36
CA ARG A 101 8.92 5.78 18.04
C ARG A 101 7.54 6.29 18.43
N ARG A 102 7.47 7.52 18.94
CA ARG A 102 6.21 8.15 19.32
C ARG A 102 5.36 8.44 18.10
N LEU A 103 5.96 8.85 16.99
CA LEU A 103 5.27 9.08 15.73
C LEU A 103 4.63 7.79 15.20
N VAL A 104 5.37 6.67 15.19
CA VAL A 104 4.83 5.36 14.83
C VAL A 104 3.72 4.94 15.81
N TRP A 105 3.90 5.18 17.10
CA TRP A 105 2.86 4.92 18.11
C TRP A 105 1.57 5.70 17.82
N MET A 106 1.70 7.00 17.57
CA MET A 106 0.55 7.86 17.23
C MET A 106 -0.15 7.38 15.96
N TRP A 107 0.61 7.01 14.93
CA TRP A 107 0.06 6.47 13.71
C TRP A 107 -0.79 5.22 13.95
N VAL A 108 -0.27 4.25 14.71
CA VAL A 108 -0.99 3.00 15.02
C VAL A 108 -2.26 3.31 15.86
N GLU A 109 -2.16 4.15 16.88
CA GLU A 109 -3.30 4.50 17.75
C GLU A 109 -4.38 5.33 17.02
N SER A 110 -4.00 6.12 16.01
CA SER A 110 -4.96 6.85 15.17
C SER A 110 -5.61 6.00 14.07
N GLY A 111 -5.41 4.68 14.08
CA GLY A 111 -6.02 3.73 13.15
C GLY A 111 -5.11 3.33 11.99
N ALA A 112 -3.83 3.65 12.04
CA ALA A 112 -2.81 3.26 11.07
C ALA A 112 -3.24 3.50 9.61
N THR A 113 -3.76 4.68 9.31
CA THR A 113 -4.22 5.06 7.97
C THR A 113 -3.04 5.25 7.02
N TYR A 114 -3.24 4.99 5.72
CA TYR A 114 -2.23 5.28 4.70
C TYR A 114 -2.14 6.78 4.45
N ALA A 115 -3.27 7.39 4.12
CA ALA A 115 -3.38 8.84 3.98
C ALA A 115 -4.01 9.41 5.24
N GLY A 116 -3.36 10.39 5.84
CA GLY A 116 -3.88 11.15 6.96
C GLY A 116 -4.90 12.22 6.56
N THR A 117 -5.26 12.32 5.31
CA THR A 117 -6.05 13.42 4.75
C THR A 117 -7.31 12.96 4.04
N TYR A 118 -8.39 13.71 4.19
CA TYR A 118 -9.59 13.54 3.37
C TYR A 118 -9.39 13.92 1.89
N ALA A 119 -8.34 14.66 1.56
CA ALA A 119 -7.96 14.93 0.19
C ALA A 119 -7.71 13.65 -0.62
N ALA A 120 -7.24 12.60 0.04
CA ALA A 120 -6.96 11.30 -0.57
C ALA A 120 -8.22 10.48 -0.89
N LEU A 121 -9.40 10.89 -0.40
CA LEU A 121 -10.64 10.20 -0.69
C LEU A 121 -10.98 10.31 -2.17
N ARG A 122 -11.13 9.18 -2.81
CA ARG A 122 -11.50 9.08 -4.22
C ARG A 122 -12.96 8.76 -4.36
N ASN A 123 -13.55 9.27 -5.43
CA ASN A 123 -14.88 8.84 -5.81
C ASN A 123 -14.85 7.39 -6.37
N LEU A 124 -16.02 6.78 -6.45
CA LEU A 124 -16.17 5.37 -6.87
C LEU A 124 -15.67 5.14 -8.31
N GLU A 125 -15.81 6.13 -9.21
CA GLU A 125 -15.37 6.01 -10.60
C GLU A 125 -13.85 6.01 -10.73
N GLU A 126 -13.15 6.82 -9.94
CA GLU A 126 -11.68 6.78 -9.88
C GLU A 126 -11.17 5.44 -9.37
N GLN A 127 -11.83 4.85 -8.36
CA GLN A 127 -11.49 3.52 -7.86
C GLN A 127 -11.72 2.44 -8.91
N LYS A 128 -12.81 2.50 -9.67
CA LYS A 128 -13.08 1.58 -10.78
C LYS A 128 -12.03 1.70 -11.88
N ALA A 129 -11.60 2.92 -12.19
CA ALA A 129 -10.58 3.17 -13.21
C ALA A 129 -9.22 2.56 -12.83
N VAL A 130 -8.80 2.66 -11.57
CA VAL A 130 -7.57 2.00 -11.08
C VAL A 130 -7.67 0.48 -11.24
N ARG A 131 -8.82 -0.12 -10.94
CA ARG A 131 -9.03 -1.57 -11.11
C ARG A 131 -8.97 -2.02 -12.57
N ALA A 132 -9.57 -1.24 -13.48
CA ALA A 132 -9.57 -1.56 -14.90
C ALA A 132 -8.15 -1.60 -15.51
N ASN A 133 -7.26 -0.74 -15.01
CA ASN A 133 -5.87 -0.68 -15.47
C ASN A 133 -4.97 -1.82 -14.95
N LEU A 134 -5.48 -2.70 -14.09
CA LEU A 134 -4.77 -3.87 -13.57
C LEU A 134 -5.16 -5.18 -14.29
N VAL A 135 -5.79 -5.08 -15.44
CA VAL A 135 -6.25 -6.26 -16.19
C VAL A 135 -5.10 -6.86 -16.97
N PHE A 136 -4.67 -8.03 -16.57
CA PHE A 136 -3.68 -8.87 -17.25
C PHE A 136 -4.32 -9.83 -18.30
N SER A 137 -5.39 -9.41 -18.94
CA SER A 137 -6.11 -10.29 -19.88
C SER A 137 -5.24 -10.74 -21.04
N GLY A 138 -4.37 -9.86 -21.57
CA GLY A 138 -3.41 -10.18 -22.61
C GLY A 138 -2.30 -11.14 -22.17
N GLN A 139 -2.09 -11.29 -20.87
CA GLN A 139 -1.05 -12.16 -20.30
C GLN A 139 -1.57 -13.54 -19.88
N LYS A 140 -2.86 -13.82 -20.10
CA LYS A 140 -3.45 -15.12 -19.76
C LYS A 140 -2.66 -16.29 -20.36
N PRO A 141 -2.23 -16.30 -21.63
CA PRO A 141 -1.46 -17.42 -22.20
C PRO A 141 -0.10 -17.62 -21.50
N VAL A 142 0.56 -16.55 -21.06
CA VAL A 142 1.83 -16.63 -20.31
C VAL A 142 1.58 -17.23 -18.94
N LEU A 143 0.58 -16.72 -18.22
CA LEU A 143 0.23 -17.20 -16.87
C LEU A 143 -0.20 -18.68 -16.89
N GLU A 144 -0.98 -19.08 -17.88
CA GLU A 144 -1.39 -20.49 -18.06
C GLU A 144 -0.18 -21.40 -18.35
N ARG A 145 0.72 -20.99 -19.22
CA ARG A 145 1.87 -21.79 -19.62
C ARG A 145 2.93 -21.87 -18.52
N ARG A 146 3.21 -20.79 -17.82
CA ARG A 146 4.35 -20.68 -16.88
C ARG A 146 3.96 -20.82 -15.41
N CYS A 147 2.72 -20.49 -15.05
CA CYS A 147 2.32 -20.34 -13.65
C CYS A 147 1.19 -21.31 -13.23
N ALA A 148 0.29 -21.68 -14.14
CA ALA A 148 -0.91 -22.42 -13.78
C ALA A 148 -0.62 -23.82 -13.20
N GLY A 149 0.48 -24.46 -13.57
CA GLY A 149 0.87 -25.77 -13.00
C GLY A 149 1.02 -25.76 -11.46
N CYS A 150 1.34 -24.58 -10.87
CA CYS A 150 1.46 -24.40 -9.42
C CYS A 150 0.40 -23.45 -8.84
N HIS A 151 -0.13 -22.55 -9.65
CA HIS A 151 -1.01 -21.47 -9.21
C HIS A 151 -2.42 -21.53 -9.83
N ALA A 152 -2.83 -22.69 -10.34
CA ALA A 152 -4.20 -22.91 -10.81
C ALA A 152 -5.19 -22.90 -9.65
N LEU A 153 -6.47 -22.61 -9.95
CA LEU A 153 -7.55 -22.53 -8.96
C LEU A 153 -7.81 -23.84 -8.24
N ASP A 154 -7.58 -24.94 -8.92
CA ASP A 154 -7.76 -26.32 -8.46
C ASP A 154 -6.47 -26.97 -7.95
N ALA A 155 -5.36 -26.24 -7.99
CA ALA A 155 -4.13 -26.71 -7.38
C ALA A 155 -4.33 -26.99 -5.87
N PRO A 156 -3.68 -28.06 -5.34
CA PRO A 156 -3.76 -28.35 -3.90
C PRO A 156 -3.48 -27.12 -3.07
N ALA A 157 -4.27 -26.94 -2.01
CA ALA A 157 -4.21 -25.77 -1.14
C ALA A 157 -2.93 -25.76 -0.26
N ASP A 158 -1.79 -25.75 -0.89
CA ASP A 158 -0.51 -25.46 -0.27
C ASP A 158 -0.33 -23.94 -0.21
N ALA A 159 0.12 -23.41 0.92
CA ALA A 159 0.34 -22.00 1.13
C ALA A 159 1.32 -21.36 0.11
N ALA A 160 2.16 -22.17 -0.53
CA ALA A 160 3.10 -21.75 -1.57
C ALA A 160 2.50 -21.73 -2.98
N ARG A 161 1.38 -22.42 -3.22
CA ARG A 161 0.80 -22.66 -4.54
C ARG A 161 -0.60 -22.07 -4.69
N ARG A 162 -0.77 -20.81 -4.29
CA ARG A 162 -2.08 -20.17 -4.35
C ARG A 162 -2.34 -19.57 -5.73
N PRO A 163 -3.61 -19.49 -6.17
CA PRO A 163 -3.97 -18.84 -7.42
C PRO A 163 -3.46 -17.42 -7.48
N LEU A 164 -2.94 -17.00 -8.62
CA LEU A 164 -2.58 -15.62 -8.87
C LEU A 164 -3.84 -14.76 -9.02
N PRO A 165 -3.85 -13.50 -8.55
CA PRO A 165 -5.04 -12.64 -8.58
C PRO A 165 -5.49 -12.25 -9.98
N PHE A 166 -4.68 -12.51 -11.00
CA PHE A 166 -4.95 -12.21 -12.40
C PHE A 166 -5.55 -13.40 -13.16
N VAL A 167 -5.58 -14.58 -12.54
CA VAL A 167 -6.24 -15.72 -13.15
C VAL A 167 -7.75 -15.48 -13.14
N PRO A 168 -8.43 -15.56 -14.28
CA PRO A 168 -9.90 -15.48 -14.32
C PRO A 168 -10.51 -16.44 -13.31
N ASP A 169 -11.61 -16.08 -12.68
CA ASP A 169 -12.33 -16.83 -11.65
C ASP A 169 -11.67 -16.92 -10.26
N ALA A 170 -10.41 -16.53 -10.07
CA ALA A 170 -9.82 -16.43 -8.73
C ALA A 170 -10.63 -15.47 -7.83
N ASP A 171 -11.12 -14.37 -8.40
CA ASP A 171 -12.00 -13.44 -7.70
C ASP A 171 -13.42 -13.98 -7.51
N ALA A 172 -13.92 -14.82 -8.40
CA ALA A 172 -15.23 -15.42 -8.27
C ALA A 172 -15.31 -16.42 -7.11
N ARG A 173 -14.29 -17.24 -6.90
CA ARG A 173 -14.23 -18.16 -5.74
C ARG A 173 -14.04 -17.44 -4.42
N ARG A 174 -13.35 -16.30 -4.39
CA ARG A 174 -13.22 -15.43 -3.20
C ARG A 174 -14.54 -14.77 -2.81
N ARG A 175 -15.41 -14.56 -3.80
CA ARG A 175 -16.72 -13.95 -3.62
C ARG A 175 -17.77 -14.93 -3.10
N GLY A 176 -17.38 -16.00 -2.45
CA GLY A 176 -18.29 -17.01 -1.90
C GLY A 176 -19.47 -16.49 -1.07
N ALA A 177 -19.50 -15.18 -0.80
CA ALA A 177 -20.59 -14.45 -0.18
C ALA A 177 -21.34 -13.51 -1.16
N GLY A 178 -21.13 -13.61 -2.47
CA GLY A 178 -21.86 -12.83 -3.49
C GLY A 178 -21.46 -11.36 -3.62
N ARG A 179 -20.49 -10.83 -2.83
CA ARG A 179 -19.98 -9.45 -2.95
C ARG A 179 -18.47 -9.39 -3.21
N PRO A 180 -17.96 -8.40 -3.94
CA PRO A 180 -16.54 -8.20 -4.10
C PRO A 180 -15.89 -7.86 -2.75
N ILE A 181 -14.76 -8.51 -2.41
CA ILE A 181 -13.93 -8.10 -1.30
C ILE A 181 -13.23 -6.80 -1.70
N THR A 182 -13.39 -5.75 -0.90
CA THR A 182 -12.72 -4.47 -1.12
C THR A 182 -11.22 -4.56 -0.84
N TYR A 183 -10.44 -3.63 -1.37
CA TYR A 183 -9.01 -3.54 -1.04
C TYR A 183 -8.79 -3.37 0.47
N HIS A 184 -9.64 -2.59 1.11
CA HIS A 184 -9.56 -2.35 2.53
C HIS A 184 -9.82 -3.63 3.34
N GLU A 185 -10.85 -4.41 2.96
CA GLU A 185 -11.10 -5.72 3.57
C GLU A 185 -9.92 -6.68 3.40
N ARG A 186 -9.22 -6.63 2.26
CA ARG A 186 -7.99 -7.43 2.06
C ARG A 186 -6.84 -7.03 2.97
N LEU A 187 -6.72 -5.76 3.33
CA LEU A 187 -5.70 -5.29 4.28
C LEU A 187 -5.97 -5.79 5.70
N VAL A 188 -7.23 -5.90 6.07
CA VAL A 188 -7.64 -6.26 7.44
C VAL A 188 -8.03 -7.72 7.62
N LEU A 189 -8.16 -8.49 6.55
CA LEU A 189 -8.36 -9.94 6.60
C LEU A 189 -7.00 -10.64 6.58
N PRO A 190 -6.35 -10.83 7.73
CA PRO A 190 -5.00 -11.41 7.79
C PRO A 190 -4.96 -12.87 7.34
N ASP A 191 -6.12 -13.54 7.35
CA ASP A 191 -6.28 -14.92 6.92
C ASP A 191 -6.69 -15.03 5.44
N ASP A 192 -6.80 -13.89 4.71
CA ASP A 192 -6.99 -13.96 3.27
C ASP A 192 -5.81 -14.71 2.64
N PRO A 193 -6.07 -15.94 2.15
CA PRO A 193 -5.03 -16.76 1.56
C PRO A 193 -4.31 -16.10 0.39
N LEU A 194 -4.87 -15.04 -0.15
CA LEU A 194 -4.37 -14.33 -1.31
C LEU A 194 -3.73 -12.99 -0.97
N ALA A 195 -3.71 -12.57 0.30
CA ALA A 195 -3.00 -11.35 0.70
C ALA A 195 -1.55 -11.34 0.22
N ARG A 196 -0.89 -12.49 0.22
CA ARG A 196 0.50 -12.66 -0.26
C ARG A 196 0.65 -12.57 -1.78
N TYR A 197 -0.42 -12.77 -2.53
CA TYR A 197 -0.45 -12.78 -4.00
C TYR A 197 -1.39 -11.71 -4.56
N SER A 198 -1.79 -10.75 -3.76
CA SER A 198 -2.60 -9.65 -4.25
C SER A 198 -1.81 -8.76 -5.21
N ALA A 199 -2.49 -8.08 -6.11
CA ALA A 199 -1.87 -7.11 -7.01
C ALA A 199 -1.04 -6.05 -6.26
N HIS A 200 -1.41 -5.74 -5.00
CA HIS A 200 -0.67 -4.79 -4.16
C HIS A 200 0.75 -5.25 -3.80
N LEU A 201 0.97 -6.55 -3.66
CA LEU A 201 2.29 -7.11 -3.40
C LEU A 201 3.01 -7.60 -4.64
N LEU A 202 2.27 -7.98 -5.67
CA LEU A 202 2.86 -8.57 -6.88
C LEU A 202 3.34 -7.52 -7.88
N LEU A 203 2.72 -6.33 -7.90
CA LEU A 203 3.05 -5.27 -8.87
C LEU A 203 3.76 -4.11 -8.18
N ASN A 204 4.96 -3.81 -8.67
CA ASN A 204 5.67 -2.58 -8.33
C ASN A 204 5.45 -1.56 -9.46
N LEU A 205 4.67 -0.51 -9.18
CA LEU A 205 4.36 0.54 -10.15
C LEU A 205 5.29 1.76 -10.04
N THR A 206 6.29 1.71 -9.16
CA THR A 206 7.41 2.66 -9.16
C THR A 206 8.51 2.16 -10.07
N ARG A 207 8.90 0.89 -9.89
CA ARG A 207 9.95 0.21 -10.62
C ARG A 207 9.43 -1.15 -11.11
N PRO A 208 8.82 -1.23 -12.30
CA PRO A 208 8.18 -2.44 -12.82
C PRO A 208 9.04 -3.71 -12.72
N GLU A 209 10.34 -3.59 -12.99
CA GLU A 209 11.32 -4.66 -12.93
C GLU A 209 11.50 -5.25 -11.52
N HIS A 210 11.16 -4.50 -10.48
CA HIS A 210 11.17 -4.95 -9.08
C HIS A 210 9.85 -5.60 -8.64
N SER A 211 8.94 -5.85 -9.56
CA SER A 211 7.68 -6.53 -9.24
C SER A 211 7.93 -7.95 -8.74
N PRO A 212 7.41 -8.34 -7.56
CA PRO A 212 7.49 -9.72 -7.09
C PRO A 212 6.91 -10.76 -8.05
N LEU A 213 5.96 -10.36 -8.91
CA LEU A 213 5.46 -11.18 -10.02
C LEU A 213 6.58 -11.61 -10.98
N LEU A 214 7.57 -10.76 -11.18
CA LEU A 214 8.73 -10.99 -12.05
C LEU A 214 9.89 -11.60 -11.28
N LEU A 215 10.21 -11.03 -10.12
CA LEU A 215 11.37 -11.46 -9.31
C LEU A 215 11.15 -12.84 -8.65
N GLY A 216 9.91 -13.20 -8.32
CA GLY A 216 9.59 -14.49 -7.72
C GLY A 216 10.02 -15.69 -8.57
N PRO A 217 9.60 -15.74 -9.84
CA PRO A 217 9.93 -16.83 -10.77
C PRO A 217 11.29 -16.69 -11.49
N LEU A 218 11.97 -15.54 -11.37
CA LEU A 218 13.29 -15.31 -11.96
C LEU A 218 14.38 -16.02 -11.15
N ALA A 219 15.33 -16.65 -11.84
CA ALA A 219 16.48 -17.31 -11.25
C ALA A 219 17.32 -16.34 -10.39
N ARG A 220 17.94 -16.85 -9.32
CA ARG A 220 18.75 -16.04 -8.41
C ARG A 220 19.97 -15.45 -9.09
N GLU A 221 20.59 -16.21 -9.98
CA GLU A 221 21.75 -15.80 -10.78
C GLU A 221 21.43 -14.64 -11.72
N ALA A 222 20.15 -14.48 -12.07
CA ALA A 222 19.64 -13.36 -12.87
C ALA A 222 19.09 -12.20 -12.00
N GLY A 223 19.29 -12.24 -10.70
CA GLY A 223 18.82 -11.22 -9.76
C GLY A 223 17.39 -11.42 -9.24
N GLY A 224 16.79 -12.57 -9.51
CA GLY A 224 15.48 -12.95 -9.01
C GLY A 224 15.49 -13.53 -7.59
N PHE A 225 14.32 -13.92 -7.10
CA PHE A 225 14.18 -14.57 -5.79
C PHE A 225 14.30 -16.10 -5.88
N GLY A 226 14.14 -16.69 -7.06
CA GLY A 226 14.09 -18.14 -7.25
C GLY A 226 13.01 -18.83 -6.42
N SER A 227 11.95 -18.09 -6.03
CA SER A 227 10.92 -18.58 -5.10
C SER A 227 9.98 -19.61 -5.73
N CYS A 228 9.90 -19.63 -7.05
CA CYS A 228 9.00 -20.49 -7.82
C CYS A 228 9.77 -21.63 -8.55
N GLY A 229 11.06 -21.87 -8.18
CA GLY A 229 11.97 -22.62 -9.03
C GLY A 229 12.22 -21.83 -10.34
N ASP A 230 13.37 -21.82 -10.89
CA ASP A 230 13.83 -20.98 -12.00
C ASP A 230 12.95 -21.06 -13.26
N VAL A 231 11.71 -20.55 -13.18
CA VAL A 231 10.75 -20.49 -14.30
C VAL A 231 11.31 -19.63 -15.43
N PHE A 232 11.96 -18.52 -15.07
CA PHE A 232 12.72 -17.66 -15.97
C PHE A 232 14.20 -17.74 -15.60
N LYS A 233 15.02 -18.23 -16.52
CA LYS A 233 16.47 -18.34 -16.31
C LYS A 233 17.19 -17.00 -16.36
N ASN A 234 16.64 -16.08 -17.14
CA ASN A 234 17.17 -14.71 -17.30
C ASN A 234 16.03 -13.74 -17.66
N THR A 235 16.35 -12.47 -17.72
CA THR A 235 15.42 -11.41 -18.08
C THR A 235 15.14 -11.31 -19.58
N GLU A 236 15.87 -12.03 -20.44
CA GLU A 236 15.69 -12.03 -21.89
C GLU A 236 14.59 -13.01 -22.35
N ASP A 237 14.07 -13.84 -21.45
CA ASP A 237 12.97 -14.76 -21.74
C ASP A 237 11.76 -13.96 -22.29
N PRO A 238 11.22 -14.33 -23.46
CA PRO A 238 10.12 -13.58 -24.09
C PRO A 238 8.87 -13.48 -23.21
N ASP A 239 8.59 -14.51 -22.39
CA ASP A 239 7.46 -14.49 -21.48
C ASP A 239 7.71 -13.55 -20.28
N TYR A 240 8.96 -13.49 -19.78
CA TYR A 240 9.35 -12.52 -18.78
C TYR A 240 9.18 -11.09 -19.32
N GLN A 241 9.67 -10.81 -20.52
CA GLN A 241 9.54 -9.50 -21.15
C GLN A 241 8.08 -9.11 -21.41
N SER A 242 7.25 -10.08 -21.78
CA SER A 242 5.80 -9.86 -21.94
C SER A 242 5.12 -9.48 -20.63
N LEU A 243 5.48 -10.12 -19.52
CA LEU A 243 4.98 -9.74 -18.19
C LEU A 243 5.50 -8.39 -17.75
N LEU A 244 6.78 -8.10 -17.98
CA LEU A 244 7.36 -6.79 -17.64
C LEU A 244 6.66 -5.66 -18.39
N ALA A 245 6.42 -5.84 -19.70
CA ALA A 245 5.68 -4.87 -20.49
C ALA A 245 4.27 -4.63 -19.95
N ALA A 246 3.58 -5.68 -19.51
CA ALA A 246 2.25 -5.56 -18.90
C ALA A 246 2.28 -4.80 -17.58
N VAL A 247 3.30 -4.99 -16.74
CA VAL A 247 3.46 -4.19 -15.52
C VAL A 247 3.75 -2.73 -15.84
N ALA A 248 4.61 -2.48 -16.85
CA ALA A 248 4.90 -1.13 -17.31
C ALA A 248 3.65 -0.42 -17.86
N GLU A 249 2.79 -1.14 -18.57
CA GLU A 249 1.48 -0.61 -19.02
C GLU A 249 0.57 -0.28 -17.83
N CYS A 250 0.52 -1.13 -16.81
CA CYS A 250 -0.20 -0.83 -15.57
C CYS A 250 0.33 0.44 -14.89
N LYS A 251 1.65 0.62 -14.86
CA LYS A 251 2.29 1.83 -14.35
C LYS A 251 1.86 3.05 -15.16
N ALA A 252 1.97 3.01 -16.49
CA ALA A 252 1.57 4.11 -17.36
C ALA A 252 0.10 4.49 -17.17
N GLY A 253 -0.79 3.49 -17.04
CA GLY A 253 -2.21 3.73 -16.75
C GLY A 253 -2.46 4.34 -15.38
N ALA A 254 -1.65 4.00 -14.36
CA ALA A 254 -1.71 4.60 -13.04
C ALA A 254 -1.17 6.04 -13.03
N ASP A 255 -0.07 6.29 -13.74
CA ASP A 255 0.54 7.62 -13.85
C ASP A 255 -0.34 8.61 -14.61
N ALA A 256 -1.09 8.14 -15.62
CA ALA A 256 -2.08 8.94 -16.34
C ALA A 256 -3.26 9.41 -15.46
N ARG A 257 -3.43 8.82 -14.28
CA ARG A 257 -4.46 9.16 -13.29
C ARG A 257 -3.84 9.27 -11.92
N PRO A 258 -3.12 10.36 -11.62
CA PRO A 258 -2.38 10.52 -10.40
C PRO A 258 -3.24 10.27 -9.16
N ARG A 259 -2.71 9.49 -8.24
CA ARG A 259 -3.34 9.16 -6.96
C ARG A 259 -2.56 9.80 -5.82
N TYR A 260 -3.12 9.73 -4.61
CA TYR A 260 -2.46 10.25 -3.43
C TYR A 260 -1.02 9.70 -3.30
N ALA A 261 -0.11 10.57 -2.87
CA ALA A 261 1.33 10.32 -2.80
C ALA A 261 2.04 10.11 -4.15
N THR A 262 1.41 10.47 -5.29
CA THR A 262 2.06 10.49 -6.60
C THR A 262 2.13 11.90 -7.18
N PRO A 263 3.13 12.20 -8.02
CA PRO A 263 3.20 13.49 -8.71
C PRO A 263 1.93 13.79 -9.50
N GLY A 264 1.48 15.03 -9.47
CA GLY A 264 0.28 15.46 -10.19
C GLY A 264 -1.03 15.09 -9.52
N PHE A 265 -1.02 14.49 -8.32
CA PHE A 265 -2.24 14.25 -7.57
C PHE A 265 -3.01 15.55 -7.32
N ARG A 266 -4.33 15.47 -7.45
CA ARG A 266 -5.24 16.57 -7.14
C ARG A 266 -6.34 16.10 -6.19
N PRO A 267 -6.60 16.86 -5.12
CA PRO A 267 -7.74 16.61 -4.26
C PRO A 267 -9.06 16.69 -5.03
N ASN A 268 -10.08 16.04 -4.51
CA ASN A 268 -11.41 16.15 -5.08
C ASN A 268 -12.02 17.54 -4.85
N ARG A 269 -13.03 17.89 -5.68
CA ARG A 269 -13.67 19.20 -5.64
C ARG A 269 -14.32 19.52 -4.29
N GLN A 270 -14.82 18.53 -3.57
CA GLN A 270 -15.44 18.73 -2.26
C GLN A 270 -14.40 19.17 -1.24
N TYR A 271 -13.23 18.55 -1.24
CA TYR A 271 -12.11 18.96 -0.39
C TYR A 271 -11.69 20.42 -0.66
N LEU A 272 -11.47 20.76 -1.94
CA LEU A 272 -11.09 22.13 -2.32
C LEU A 272 -12.12 23.16 -1.85
N ARG A 273 -13.41 22.86 -2.01
CA ARG A 273 -14.50 23.71 -1.55
C ARG A 273 -14.44 23.97 -0.04
N GLU A 274 -14.24 22.89 0.75
CA GLU A 274 -14.17 23.05 2.21
C GLU A 274 -12.91 23.81 2.62
N MET A 275 -11.78 23.60 1.97
CA MET A 275 -10.55 24.36 2.26
C MET A 275 -10.68 25.85 1.96
N LYS A 276 -11.42 26.21 0.92
CA LYS A 276 -11.80 27.61 0.64
C LYS A 276 -12.74 28.17 1.73
N ARG A 277 -13.76 27.39 2.09
CA ARG A 277 -14.75 27.77 3.11
C ARG A 277 -14.10 28.08 4.45
N PHE A 278 -13.05 27.35 4.82
CA PHE A 278 -12.30 27.56 6.04
C PHE A 278 -11.11 28.52 5.91
N GLY A 279 -10.97 29.19 4.76
CA GLY A 279 -9.92 30.20 4.54
C GLY A 279 -8.51 29.62 4.44
N VAL A 280 -8.37 28.31 4.29
CA VAL A 280 -7.07 27.63 4.08
C VAL A 280 -6.57 27.87 2.66
N LEU A 281 -7.47 27.82 1.69
CA LEU A 281 -7.21 28.22 0.31
C LEU A 281 -7.91 29.55 0.02
N PRO A 282 -7.33 30.41 -0.83
CA PRO A 282 -7.99 31.63 -1.30
C PRO A 282 -9.36 31.34 -1.92
N ALA A 283 -10.31 32.25 -1.75
CA ALA A 283 -11.65 32.06 -2.33
C ALA A 283 -11.64 31.96 -3.87
N ASP A 284 -10.69 32.63 -4.51
CA ASP A 284 -10.44 32.63 -5.96
C ASP A 284 -9.46 31.55 -6.43
N PHE A 285 -9.09 30.61 -5.54
CA PHE A 285 -8.21 29.51 -5.91
C PHE A 285 -8.74 28.73 -7.11
N ASP A 286 -7.90 28.51 -8.11
CA ASP A 286 -8.24 27.75 -9.32
C ASP A 286 -8.32 26.25 -9.04
N ASP A 287 -9.54 25.73 -8.95
CA ASP A 287 -9.82 24.31 -8.72
C ASP A 287 -9.30 23.42 -9.86
N ALA A 288 -9.11 23.97 -11.05
CA ALA A 288 -8.67 23.22 -12.23
C ALA A 288 -7.15 23.19 -12.39
N ALA A 289 -6.45 24.27 -12.10
CA ALA A 289 -5.02 24.44 -12.35
C ALA A 289 -4.16 24.64 -11.08
N GLY A 290 -4.77 25.09 -9.97
CA GLY A 290 -4.05 25.40 -8.74
C GLY A 290 -3.34 24.17 -8.15
N ALA A 291 -2.08 24.33 -7.73
CA ALA A 291 -1.34 23.28 -7.02
C ALA A 291 -1.73 23.25 -5.54
N VAL A 292 -2.00 22.06 -5.02
CA VAL A 292 -2.30 21.83 -3.59
C VAL A 292 -1.38 20.74 -3.08
N ASP A 293 -0.66 21.02 -2.01
CA ASP A 293 -0.09 19.97 -1.17
C ASP A 293 -1.15 19.60 -0.11
N PRO A 294 -1.77 18.42 -0.18
CA PRO A 294 -2.83 18.04 0.74
C PRO A 294 -2.34 17.96 2.19
N PHE A 295 -1.07 17.62 2.40
CA PHE A 295 -0.51 17.53 3.74
C PHE A 295 -0.43 18.91 4.40
N GLU A 296 0.19 19.88 3.72
CA GLU A 296 0.31 21.25 4.23
C GLU A 296 -1.07 21.89 4.41
N THR A 297 -1.98 21.64 3.47
CA THR A 297 -3.35 22.16 3.54
C THR A 297 -4.11 21.60 4.74
N ASP A 298 -3.99 20.30 5.01
CA ASP A 298 -4.62 19.69 6.20
C ASP A 298 -4.00 20.18 7.51
N GLN A 299 -2.67 20.32 7.57
CA GLN A 299 -2.02 20.88 8.75
C GLN A 299 -2.53 22.30 9.04
N ALA A 300 -2.65 23.13 8.02
CA ALA A 300 -3.20 24.49 8.16
C ALA A 300 -4.66 24.47 8.62
N TYR A 301 -5.48 23.58 8.06
CA TYR A 301 -6.88 23.40 8.46
C TYR A 301 -7.01 23.02 9.95
N TRP A 302 -6.29 22.00 10.39
CA TRP A 302 -6.36 21.51 11.77
C TRP A 302 -5.84 22.56 12.76
N ARG A 303 -4.73 23.22 12.44
CA ARG A 303 -4.19 24.31 13.26
C ARG A 303 -5.18 25.47 13.39
N GLY A 304 -5.88 25.83 12.31
CA GLY A 304 -6.93 26.85 12.33
C GLY A 304 -8.07 26.49 13.30
N LEU A 305 -8.47 25.22 13.37
CA LEU A 305 -9.49 24.77 14.31
C LEU A 305 -9.01 24.82 15.78
N HIS A 306 -7.73 24.53 16.03
CA HIS A 306 -7.16 24.62 17.39
C HIS A 306 -7.01 26.06 17.86
N ALA A 307 -6.68 26.98 16.99
CA ALA A 307 -6.51 28.38 17.29
C ALA A 307 -7.84 29.15 17.55
N GLY A 308 -8.98 28.50 17.39
CA GLY A 308 -10.30 29.11 17.59
C GLY A 308 -10.72 30.08 16.49
N ALA A 309 -10.00 30.14 15.39
CA ALA A 309 -10.40 30.88 14.20
C ALA A 309 -11.51 30.13 13.49
N ARG A 310 -12.77 30.36 13.85
CA ARG A 310 -13.89 30.02 12.99
C ARG A 310 -13.99 31.11 11.94
N PRO A 311 -14.02 30.79 10.65
CA PRO A 311 -14.45 31.76 9.66
C PRO A 311 -15.91 32.12 9.95
N ASP A 312 -16.23 33.42 9.88
CA ASP A 312 -17.58 33.93 9.94
C ASP A 312 -18.47 33.42 8.81
#